data_f4ede8bccbe8c56317f2b16ac7e4580d
#
_entry.id   f4ede8bccbe8c56317f2b16ac7e4580d
#
_cell.length_a   1.000
_cell.length_b   1.000
_cell.length_c   1.000
_cell.angle_alpha   90.00
_cell.angle_beta   90.00
_cell.angle_gamma   90.00
#
_symmetry.space_group_name_H-M   'P 1'
#
loop_
_entity.id
_entity.type
_entity.pdbx_description
1 polymer ?
#
loop_
_entity_poly.entity_id
_entity_poly.type
_entity_poly.pdbx_seq_one_letter_code
_entity_poly.pdbx_strand_id
1 'polypeptide(L)'
;MTLGTGQVQNDKFWRWGDDNLFPCALALMARRSTTHRRIINDKADYISGKGVVCDENRPRLKSLIERANPRNETLRQVLNKLAFDKALFGNAFLEAVTDPQHSFLALYHQDASRCRVARDERHILLHHDWTAFNPAEAETLPLYPLFEERPDGTLRTMIHYKDYEPMFTHYGVPPYIAGFGVSAIAYKTDRWNISRLDNSFQLSGVLLLDSAVDNEAEAEKIMRLAEQKFAGNPGQVMFVIRDGDENLKDNSRFIPISSQNEGDWQALHQQAVSDIVVAHSWFRTLSGLDYGGGFNADRILHEYEVALNTVILAEQAELLEPIREAIAAVLGE
;
A
#
# COMPACT_ATOMS: atom_id res chain seq x y z
N MET A 1 -6.30 14.57 -3.36
CA MET A 1 -4.89 14.21 -3.43
C MET A 1 -4.42 14.53 -4.83
N THR A 2 -3.61 15.53 -4.98
CA THR A 2 -3.04 15.96 -6.25
C THR A 2 -1.61 15.41 -6.34
N LEU A 3 -1.33 14.75 -7.45
CA LEU A 3 0.02 14.32 -7.83
C LEU A 3 0.79 15.58 -8.23
N GLY A 4 1.30 16.32 -7.25
CA GLY A 4 2.10 17.51 -7.54
C GLY A 4 3.40 17.15 -8.25
N THR A 5 3.75 17.89 -9.28
CA THR A 5 4.97 17.72 -10.08
C THR A 5 6.26 18.01 -9.30
N GLY A 6 6.17 18.17 -7.99
CA GLY A 6 7.27 18.47 -7.08
C GLY A 6 7.50 19.97 -6.94
N GLN A 7 7.39 20.48 -5.72
CA GLN A 7 7.78 21.85 -5.38
C GLN A 7 8.88 21.81 -4.34
N VAL A 8 9.78 22.79 -4.40
CA VAL A 8 10.82 22.94 -3.38
C VAL A 8 10.19 23.39 -2.07
N GLN A 9 10.53 22.73 -0.98
CA GLN A 9 10.13 23.15 0.36
C GLN A 9 11.33 23.65 1.14
N ASN A 10 11.20 24.87 1.71
CA ASN A 10 12.22 25.47 2.58
C ASN A 10 13.61 25.54 1.96
N ASP A 11 13.71 25.63 0.65
CA ASP A 11 14.97 25.60 -0.10
C ASP A 11 15.91 24.41 0.22
N LYS A 12 15.38 23.34 0.82
CA LYS A 12 16.17 22.16 1.23
C LYS A 12 15.94 20.94 0.37
N PHE A 13 14.69 20.64 0.04
CA PHE A 13 14.34 19.42 -0.69
C PHE A 13 13.12 19.59 -1.59
N TRP A 14 12.96 18.69 -2.54
CA TRP A 14 11.80 18.57 -3.38
C TRP A 14 10.69 17.81 -2.66
N ARG A 15 9.49 18.37 -2.62
CA ARG A 15 8.34 17.68 -2.02
C ARG A 15 7.96 16.46 -2.83
N TRP A 16 7.57 15.41 -2.13
CA TRP A 16 6.99 14.24 -2.75
C TRP A 16 5.47 14.30 -2.62
N GLY A 17 4.80 14.80 -3.68
CA GLY A 17 3.40 15.25 -3.67
C GLY A 17 3.24 16.67 -3.15
N ASP A 18 2.04 17.24 -3.28
CA ASP A 18 1.77 18.64 -2.92
C ASP A 18 1.98 18.94 -1.44
N ASP A 19 1.59 17.98 -0.59
CA ASP A 19 1.70 18.06 0.87
C ASP A 19 2.93 17.36 1.44
N ASN A 20 3.81 16.84 0.56
CA ASN A 20 4.97 16.02 0.93
C ASN A 20 4.62 14.67 1.61
N LEU A 21 3.35 14.26 1.60
CA LEU A 21 2.86 13.04 2.24
C LEU A 21 2.38 11.96 1.25
N PHE A 22 2.70 12.12 -0.04
CA PHE A 22 2.33 11.15 -1.05
C PHE A 22 2.75 9.71 -0.72
N PRO A 23 4.01 9.43 -0.25
CA PRO A 23 4.40 8.08 0.15
C PRO A 23 3.54 7.53 1.30
N CYS A 24 3.18 8.37 2.26
CA CYS A 24 2.32 7.96 3.37
C CYS A 24 0.93 7.54 2.89
N ALA A 25 0.39 8.25 1.90
CA ALA A 25 -0.90 7.92 1.32
C ALA A 25 -0.86 6.59 0.54
N LEU A 26 0.20 6.34 -0.24
CA LEU A 26 0.42 5.06 -0.93
C LEU A 26 0.53 3.91 0.07
N ALA A 27 1.36 4.06 1.11
CA ALA A 27 1.52 3.06 2.16
C ALA A 27 0.21 2.78 2.90
N LEU A 28 -0.59 3.82 3.19
CA LEU A 28 -1.89 3.68 3.83
C LEU A 28 -2.88 2.92 2.92
N MET A 29 -2.90 3.22 1.63
CA MET A 29 -3.75 2.52 0.67
C MET A 29 -3.38 1.05 0.58
N ALA A 30 -2.08 0.73 0.51
CA ALA A 30 -1.61 -0.66 0.50
C ALA A 30 -1.99 -1.43 1.78
N ARG A 31 -2.06 -0.76 2.93
CA ARG A 31 -2.54 -1.38 4.19
C ARG A 31 -4.05 -1.60 4.23
N ARG A 32 -4.81 -0.86 3.43
CA ARG A 32 -6.28 -0.86 3.44
C ARG A 32 -6.90 -1.73 2.35
N SER A 33 -6.15 -2.08 1.30
CA SER A 33 -6.63 -2.93 0.21
C SER A 33 -5.85 -4.24 0.21
N THR A 34 -6.55 -5.34 0.48
CA THR A 34 -5.97 -6.70 0.53
C THR A 34 -5.37 -7.11 -0.80
N THR A 35 -6.10 -6.88 -1.89
CA THR A 35 -5.66 -7.19 -3.26
C THR A 35 -4.43 -6.38 -3.65
N HIS A 36 -4.48 -5.07 -3.43
CA HIS A 36 -3.37 -4.18 -3.72
C HIS A 36 -2.10 -4.58 -2.96
N ARG A 37 -2.22 -4.81 -1.64
CA ARG A 37 -1.11 -5.25 -0.80
C ARG A 37 -0.54 -6.60 -1.24
N ARG A 38 -1.43 -7.54 -1.58
CA ARG A 38 -1.02 -8.88 -2.02
C ARG A 38 -0.15 -8.80 -3.27
N ILE A 39 -0.56 -8.05 -4.29
CA ILE A 39 0.20 -7.92 -5.53
C ILE A 39 1.57 -7.28 -5.31
N ILE A 40 1.66 -6.25 -4.45
CA ILE A 40 2.95 -5.63 -4.10
C ILE A 40 3.89 -6.64 -3.44
N ASN A 41 3.39 -7.42 -2.48
CA ASN A 41 4.18 -8.47 -1.84
C ASN A 41 4.64 -9.53 -2.86
N ASP A 42 3.72 -10.00 -3.72
CA ASP A 42 4.05 -11.00 -4.74
C ASP A 42 5.13 -10.50 -5.69
N LYS A 43 5.01 -9.26 -6.18
CA LYS A 43 6.06 -8.65 -7.02
C LYS A 43 7.41 -8.65 -6.31
N ALA A 44 7.46 -8.22 -5.05
CA ALA A 44 8.70 -8.20 -4.28
C ALA A 44 9.29 -9.62 -4.11
N ASP A 45 8.44 -10.61 -3.83
CA ASP A 45 8.86 -12.00 -3.66
C ASP A 45 9.33 -12.64 -4.97
N TYR A 46 8.63 -12.42 -6.07
CA TYR A 46 9.04 -12.93 -7.39
C TYR A 46 10.30 -12.24 -7.90
N ILE A 47 10.45 -10.92 -7.73
CA ILE A 47 11.63 -10.17 -8.16
C ILE A 47 12.86 -10.59 -7.34
N SER A 48 12.76 -10.69 -6.01
CA SER A 48 13.87 -11.15 -5.16
C SER A 48 14.18 -12.64 -5.35
N GLY A 49 13.19 -13.44 -5.72
CA GLY A 49 13.29 -14.84 -6.05
C GLY A 49 14.08 -15.66 -5.01
N LYS A 50 15.00 -16.48 -5.48
CA LYS A 50 15.93 -17.25 -4.62
C LYS A 50 17.17 -16.46 -4.21
N GLY A 51 17.29 -15.19 -4.65
CA GLY A 51 18.45 -14.35 -4.42
C GLY A 51 19.46 -14.40 -5.56
N VAL A 52 20.64 -13.84 -5.30
CA VAL A 52 21.75 -13.75 -6.26
C VAL A 52 22.70 -14.91 -6.04
N VAL A 53 23.24 -15.43 -7.12
CA VAL A 53 24.26 -16.47 -7.13
C VAL A 53 25.53 -15.89 -7.75
N CYS A 54 26.70 -16.24 -7.22
CA CYS A 54 27.98 -15.86 -7.78
C CYS A 54 28.89 -17.08 -7.92
N ASP A 55 29.97 -16.90 -8.69
CA ASP A 55 31.02 -17.93 -8.82
C ASP A 55 31.73 -18.13 -7.48
N GLU A 56 32.12 -19.36 -7.20
CA GLU A 56 32.83 -19.75 -5.96
C GLU A 56 34.17 -19.03 -5.78
N ASN A 57 34.76 -18.56 -6.86
CA ASN A 57 36.05 -17.86 -6.88
C ASN A 57 35.98 -16.39 -6.46
N ARG A 58 34.80 -15.89 -6.02
CA ARG A 58 34.56 -14.50 -5.57
C ARG A 58 34.18 -14.47 -4.09
N PRO A 59 35.12 -14.62 -3.16
CA PRO A 59 34.82 -14.77 -1.74
C PRO A 59 34.20 -13.52 -1.10
N ARG A 60 34.61 -12.31 -1.55
CA ARG A 60 34.07 -11.05 -1.03
C ARG A 60 32.63 -10.88 -1.47
N LEU A 61 32.32 -11.17 -2.72
CA LEU A 61 30.95 -11.15 -3.25
C LEU A 61 30.06 -12.21 -2.56
N LYS A 62 30.58 -13.41 -2.35
CA LYS A 62 29.86 -14.47 -1.61
C LYS A 62 29.52 -13.98 -0.19
N SER A 63 30.47 -13.39 0.51
CA SER A 63 30.26 -12.82 1.84
C SER A 63 29.18 -11.74 1.83
N LEU A 64 29.16 -10.84 0.81
CA LEU A 64 28.14 -9.81 0.64
C LEU A 64 26.76 -10.40 0.37
N ILE A 65 26.66 -11.47 -0.43
CA ILE A 65 25.39 -12.17 -0.71
C ILE A 65 24.82 -12.79 0.56
N GLU A 66 25.67 -13.47 1.35
CA GLU A 66 25.28 -14.13 2.58
C GLU A 66 24.97 -13.12 3.71
N ARG A 67 25.70 -12.01 3.73
CA ARG A 67 25.59 -10.95 4.74
C ARG A 67 25.81 -9.59 4.13
N ALA A 68 24.74 -8.97 3.66
CA ALA A 68 24.80 -7.68 2.99
C ALA A 68 25.18 -6.52 3.92
N ASN A 69 24.96 -6.66 5.23
CA ASN A 69 25.24 -5.60 6.22
C ASN A 69 25.40 -6.18 7.64
N PRO A 70 25.94 -5.40 8.60
CA PRO A 70 26.08 -5.77 10.01
C PRO A 70 24.79 -6.14 10.75
N ARG A 71 23.60 -5.83 10.19
CA ARG A 71 22.30 -6.26 10.75
C ARG A 71 21.98 -7.73 10.44
N ASN A 72 22.94 -8.47 9.84
CA ASN A 72 22.79 -9.85 9.39
C ASN A 72 21.71 -10.06 8.31
N GLU A 73 21.43 -9.06 7.51
CA GLU A 73 20.55 -9.20 6.36
C GLU A 73 21.32 -9.83 5.18
N THR A 74 20.67 -10.76 4.49
CA THR A 74 21.19 -11.28 3.21
C THR A 74 20.91 -10.29 2.10
N LEU A 75 21.69 -10.35 1.01
CA LEU A 75 21.44 -9.50 -0.17
C LEU A 75 20.02 -9.75 -0.73
N ARG A 76 19.52 -10.99 -0.68
CA ARG A 76 18.15 -11.32 -1.04
C ARG A 76 17.11 -10.53 -0.23
N GLN A 77 17.32 -10.42 1.09
CA GLN A 77 16.41 -9.65 1.96
C GLN A 77 16.44 -8.15 1.65
N VAL A 78 17.62 -7.62 1.34
CA VAL A 78 17.76 -6.22 0.90
C VAL A 78 17.04 -6.01 -0.43
N LEU A 79 17.25 -6.89 -1.41
CA LEU A 79 16.58 -6.85 -2.72
C LEU A 79 15.05 -6.96 -2.61
N ASN A 80 14.55 -7.81 -1.72
CA ASN A 80 13.10 -7.93 -1.49
C ASN A 80 12.50 -6.62 -0.99
N LYS A 81 13.17 -5.93 -0.06
CA LYS A 81 12.74 -4.63 0.44
C LYS A 81 12.78 -3.54 -0.63
N LEU A 82 13.84 -3.52 -1.46
CA LEU A 82 13.96 -2.60 -2.59
C LEU A 82 12.85 -2.83 -3.62
N ALA A 83 12.61 -4.09 -3.99
CA ALA A 83 11.55 -4.45 -4.92
C ALA A 83 10.16 -4.09 -4.36
N PHE A 84 9.97 -4.27 -3.04
CA PHE A 84 8.75 -3.86 -2.36
C PHE A 84 8.53 -2.35 -2.43
N ASP A 85 9.54 -1.56 -2.08
CA ASP A 85 9.44 -0.09 -2.12
C ASP A 85 9.26 0.41 -3.55
N LYS A 86 9.98 -0.16 -4.53
CA LYS A 86 9.83 0.19 -5.95
C LYS A 86 8.42 -0.13 -6.44
N ALA A 87 7.88 -1.31 -6.13
CA ALA A 87 6.52 -1.69 -6.48
C ALA A 87 5.45 -0.82 -5.80
N LEU A 88 5.70 -0.35 -4.57
CA LEU A 88 4.75 0.47 -3.79
C LEU A 88 4.82 1.95 -4.15
N PHE A 89 6.03 2.49 -4.26
CA PHE A 89 6.25 3.94 -4.37
C PHE A 89 6.70 4.39 -5.75
N GLY A 90 7.05 3.46 -6.66
CA GLY A 90 7.78 3.78 -7.88
C GLY A 90 9.19 4.31 -7.61
N ASN A 91 9.69 4.13 -6.40
CA ASN A 91 11.01 4.57 -5.94
C ASN A 91 11.54 3.60 -4.90
N ALA A 92 12.86 3.38 -4.91
CA ALA A 92 13.56 2.65 -3.86
C ALA A 92 14.91 3.28 -3.58
N PHE A 93 15.43 3.10 -2.38
CA PHE A 93 16.69 3.70 -1.94
C PHE A 93 17.58 2.66 -1.29
N LEU A 94 18.81 2.57 -1.79
CA LEU A 94 19.85 1.68 -1.28
C LEU A 94 21.06 2.48 -0.84
N GLU A 95 21.40 2.43 0.43
CA GLU A 95 22.62 2.99 0.96
C GLU A 95 23.75 1.99 0.81
N ALA A 96 24.86 2.43 0.22
CA ALA A 96 26.10 1.68 0.16
C ALA A 96 27.15 2.34 1.08
N VAL A 97 27.77 1.52 1.91
CA VAL A 97 28.76 1.93 2.91
C VAL A 97 30.05 1.15 2.72
N THR A 98 31.16 1.86 2.71
CA THR A 98 32.50 1.27 2.64
C THR A 98 33.48 2.07 3.50
N ASP A 99 34.73 1.66 3.57
CA ASP A 99 35.80 2.46 4.14
C ASP A 99 36.68 3.10 3.04
N PRO A 100 37.57 4.08 3.38
CA PRO A 100 38.46 4.69 2.39
C PRO A 100 39.42 3.73 1.71
N GLN A 101 39.65 2.56 2.28
CA GLN A 101 40.49 1.50 1.73
C GLN A 101 39.71 0.51 0.87
N HIS A 102 38.36 0.65 0.77
CA HIS A 102 37.48 -0.26 0.06
C HIS A 102 37.62 -1.73 0.53
N SER A 103 37.83 -1.90 1.84
CA SER A 103 38.07 -3.23 2.42
C SER A 103 36.77 -4.05 2.53
N PHE A 104 35.63 -3.39 2.60
CA PHE A 104 34.29 -4.01 2.63
C PHE A 104 33.28 -3.17 1.85
N LEU A 105 32.14 -3.79 1.54
CA LEU A 105 30.93 -3.12 1.08
C LEU A 105 29.77 -3.61 1.92
N ALA A 106 28.98 -2.70 2.46
CA ALA A 106 27.74 -3.01 3.15
C ALA A 106 26.55 -2.29 2.46
N LEU A 107 25.45 -3.00 2.28
CA LEU A 107 24.27 -2.52 1.58
C LEU A 107 23.07 -2.49 2.51
N TYR A 108 22.42 -1.32 2.63
CA TYR A 108 21.26 -1.12 3.48
C TYR A 108 20.08 -0.59 2.66
N HIS A 109 18.97 -1.26 2.73
CA HIS A 109 17.71 -0.68 2.27
C HIS A 109 17.32 0.49 3.17
N GLN A 110 16.98 1.62 2.56
CA GLN A 110 16.39 2.77 3.23
C GLN A 110 14.92 2.90 2.83
N ASP A 111 14.05 3.02 3.83
CA ASP A 111 12.59 3.18 3.63
C ASP A 111 12.32 4.40 2.76
N ALA A 112 11.74 4.20 1.58
CA ALA A 112 11.50 5.26 0.61
C ALA A 112 10.63 6.40 1.19
N SER A 113 9.72 6.09 2.11
CA SER A 113 8.87 7.10 2.75
C SER A 113 9.68 8.13 3.56
N ARG A 114 10.88 7.74 4.01
CA ARG A 114 11.80 8.57 4.80
C ARG A 114 12.78 9.39 3.95
N CYS A 115 12.86 9.12 2.65
CA CYS A 115 13.83 9.72 1.75
C CYS A 115 13.21 10.90 0.99
N ARG A 116 14.01 11.98 0.82
CA ARG A 116 13.65 13.10 -0.07
C ARG A 116 14.87 13.54 -0.87
N VAL A 117 14.64 13.87 -2.13
CA VAL A 117 15.67 14.43 -3.01
C VAL A 117 15.98 15.85 -2.55
N ALA A 118 17.24 16.12 -2.27
CA ALA A 118 17.69 17.45 -1.90
C ALA A 118 17.53 18.43 -3.07
N ARG A 119 17.48 19.73 -2.78
CA ARG A 119 17.36 20.77 -3.81
C ARG A 119 18.50 20.76 -4.84
N ASP A 120 19.68 20.39 -4.40
CA ASP A 120 20.87 20.32 -5.27
C ASP A 120 20.88 19.11 -6.23
N GLU A 121 19.91 18.21 -6.05
CA GLU A 121 19.74 16.96 -6.83
C GLU A 121 20.95 16.01 -6.77
N ARG A 122 21.85 16.25 -5.81
CA ARG A 122 23.06 15.46 -5.58
C ARG A 122 23.03 14.69 -4.26
N HIS A 123 22.05 15.00 -3.41
CA HIS A 123 21.92 14.37 -2.10
C HIS A 123 20.50 13.88 -1.86
N ILE A 124 20.39 12.92 -0.96
CA ILE A 124 19.13 12.45 -0.39
C ILE A 124 19.12 12.82 1.09
N LEU A 125 18.02 13.44 1.53
CA LEU A 125 17.75 13.68 2.94
C LEU A 125 16.91 12.53 3.49
N LEU A 126 17.33 11.99 4.63
CA LEU A 126 16.58 11.01 5.41
C LEU A 126 16.04 11.69 6.67
N HIS A 127 14.74 11.58 6.88
CA HIS A 127 14.08 12.08 8.07
C HIS A 127 12.97 11.12 8.52
N HIS A 128 12.78 11.00 9.83
CA HIS A 128 11.79 10.05 10.37
C HIS A 128 10.35 10.56 10.28
N ASP A 129 10.14 11.89 10.30
CA ASP A 129 8.82 12.51 10.25
C ASP A 129 8.82 13.76 9.35
N TRP A 130 8.24 13.63 8.16
CA TRP A 130 8.15 14.72 7.19
C TRP A 130 6.99 15.70 7.47
N THR A 131 6.16 15.44 8.48
CA THR A 131 5.13 16.39 8.94
C THR A 131 5.72 17.47 9.84
N ALA A 132 6.81 17.12 10.54
CA ALA A 132 7.55 18.00 11.46
C ALA A 132 9.04 18.02 11.10
N PHE A 133 9.37 18.42 9.85
CA PHE A 133 10.75 18.40 9.37
C PHE A 133 11.64 19.33 10.17
N ASN A 134 12.69 18.74 10.76
CA ASN A 134 13.79 19.46 11.45
C ASN A 134 15.10 19.19 10.72
N PRO A 135 15.74 20.20 10.12
CA PRO A 135 17.01 20.02 9.41
C PRO A 135 18.15 19.46 10.28
N ALA A 136 18.12 19.72 11.59
CA ALA A 136 19.15 19.22 12.51
C ALA A 136 19.08 17.71 12.76
N GLU A 137 17.92 17.10 12.50
CA GLU A 137 17.66 15.68 12.66
C GLU A 137 17.74 14.92 11.34
N ALA A 138 17.85 15.64 10.22
CA ALA A 138 17.93 15.04 8.90
C ALA A 138 19.36 14.58 8.61
N GLU A 139 19.50 13.32 8.22
CA GLU A 139 20.74 12.82 7.65
C GLU A 139 20.76 13.13 6.16
N THR A 140 21.91 13.59 5.64
CA THR A 140 22.08 13.89 4.22
C THR A 140 23.12 12.94 3.65
N LEU A 141 22.79 12.21 2.59
CA LEU A 141 23.69 11.28 1.91
C LEU A 141 23.85 11.66 0.44
N PRO A 142 25.07 11.60 -0.13
CA PRO A 142 25.29 11.89 -1.53
C PRO A 142 24.67 10.82 -2.41
N LEU A 143 24.24 11.22 -3.61
CA LEU A 143 23.78 10.28 -4.63
C LEU A 143 24.99 9.61 -5.32
N TYR A 144 24.89 8.31 -5.54
CA TYR A 144 25.83 7.54 -6.34
C TYR A 144 26.01 8.19 -7.74
N PRO A 145 27.24 8.30 -8.28
CA PRO A 145 28.47 7.65 -7.81
C PRO A 145 29.31 8.43 -6.78
N LEU A 146 28.79 9.49 -6.18
CA LEU A 146 29.53 10.25 -5.19
C LEU A 146 29.52 9.51 -3.85
N PHE A 147 30.71 9.41 -3.24
CA PHE A 147 30.87 8.91 -1.87
C PHE A 147 31.39 10.05 -1.00
N GLU A 148 30.80 10.23 0.17
CA GLU A 148 31.25 11.22 1.16
C GLU A 148 31.66 10.54 2.45
N GLU A 149 32.78 11.02 3.01
CA GLU A 149 33.29 10.55 4.29
C GLU A 149 32.43 11.08 5.44
N ARG A 150 32.14 10.18 6.36
CA ARG A 150 31.37 10.47 7.57
C ARG A 150 32.32 10.59 8.79
N PRO A 151 31.83 11.21 9.88
CA PRO A 151 32.65 11.35 11.12
C PRO A 151 33.07 9.99 11.70
N ASP A 152 32.43 8.90 11.36
CA ASP A 152 32.80 7.54 11.76
C ASP A 152 33.87 6.90 10.88
N GLY A 153 34.39 7.65 9.90
CA GLY A 153 35.42 7.19 8.97
C GLY A 153 34.88 6.31 7.84
N THR A 154 33.58 6.18 7.70
CA THR A 154 32.95 5.44 6.58
C THR A 154 32.69 6.36 5.39
N LEU A 155 32.80 5.81 4.20
CA LEU A 155 32.33 6.42 2.96
C LEU A 155 30.91 5.93 2.68
N ARG A 156 29.98 6.84 2.41
CA ARG A 156 28.58 6.50 2.16
C ARG A 156 28.06 7.12 0.89
N THR A 157 27.15 6.41 0.23
CA THR A 157 26.41 6.90 -0.94
C THR A 157 25.01 6.32 -0.94
N MET A 158 24.09 6.99 -1.64
CA MET A 158 22.71 6.55 -1.84
C MET A 158 22.45 6.27 -3.31
N ILE A 159 22.01 5.07 -3.63
CA ILE A 159 21.48 4.71 -4.94
C ILE A 159 19.97 4.94 -4.92
N HIS A 160 19.47 5.73 -5.85
CA HIS A 160 18.04 6.03 -6.00
C HIS A 160 17.50 5.38 -7.27
N TYR A 161 16.63 4.41 -7.09
CA TYR A 161 15.84 3.79 -8.16
C TYR A 161 14.53 4.53 -8.30
N LYS A 162 14.11 4.84 -9.54
CA LYS A 162 12.84 5.51 -9.80
C LYS A 162 12.22 5.08 -11.11
N ASP A 163 10.92 4.81 -11.09
CA ASP A 163 10.14 4.53 -12.29
C ASP A 163 9.98 5.82 -13.10
N TYR A 164 10.10 5.70 -14.43
CA TYR A 164 9.89 6.83 -15.30
C TYR A 164 8.41 7.18 -15.39
N GLU A 165 8.10 8.45 -15.15
CA GLU A 165 6.78 9.02 -15.40
C GLU A 165 6.94 10.40 -16.02
N PRO A 166 6.29 10.71 -17.16
CA PRO A 166 6.32 12.04 -17.75
C PRO A 166 5.93 13.11 -16.74
N MET A 167 6.63 14.26 -16.79
CA MET A 167 6.45 15.42 -15.90
C MET A 167 6.95 15.22 -14.45
N PHE A 168 7.41 14.05 -14.05
CA PHE A 168 7.96 13.76 -12.72
C PHE A 168 9.47 13.59 -12.81
N THR A 169 10.22 14.60 -12.36
CA THR A 169 11.68 14.64 -12.50
C THR A 169 12.40 14.03 -11.30
N HIS A 170 11.93 14.34 -10.09
CA HIS A 170 12.67 14.02 -8.87
C HIS A 170 12.29 12.66 -8.28
N TYR A 171 11.04 12.24 -8.49
CA TYR A 171 10.52 10.96 -8.01
C TYR A 171 9.87 10.20 -9.15
N GLY A 172 9.92 8.88 -9.06
CA GLY A 172 9.10 8.00 -9.87
C GLY A 172 7.66 7.96 -9.37
N VAL A 173 6.77 7.47 -10.21
CA VAL A 173 5.36 7.23 -9.87
C VAL A 173 5.09 5.74 -10.11
N PRO A 174 4.48 5.03 -9.15
CA PRO A 174 4.24 3.61 -9.34
C PRO A 174 3.24 3.36 -10.48
N PRO A 175 3.47 2.36 -11.34
CA PRO A 175 2.64 2.11 -12.53
C PRO A 175 1.15 1.92 -12.21
N TYR A 176 0.83 1.41 -11.03
CA TYR A 176 -0.55 1.19 -10.60
C TYR A 176 -1.32 2.46 -10.21
N ILE A 177 -0.71 3.63 -10.27
CA ILE A 177 -1.33 4.87 -9.76
C ILE A 177 -2.69 5.17 -10.40
N ALA A 178 -2.91 4.76 -11.67
CA ALA A 178 -4.20 4.86 -12.33
C ALA A 178 -5.30 4.08 -11.59
N GLY A 179 -4.96 3.00 -10.89
CA GLY A 179 -5.86 2.18 -10.07
C GLY A 179 -5.99 2.64 -8.62
N PHE A 180 -5.40 3.78 -8.23
CA PHE A 180 -5.48 4.26 -6.84
C PHE A 180 -6.92 4.51 -6.39
N GLY A 181 -7.75 5.10 -7.26
CA GLY A 181 -9.17 5.31 -6.99
C GLY A 181 -9.94 4.00 -6.83
N VAL A 182 -9.61 2.99 -7.62
CA VAL A 182 -10.23 1.66 -7.55
C VAL A 182 -9.88 0.94 -6.24
N SER A 183 -8.64 1.05 -5.79
CA SER A 183 -8.22 0.54 -4.47
C SER A 183 -9.00 1.20 -3.32
N ALA A 184 -9.31 2.49 -3.45
CA ALA A 184 -10.17 3.20 -2.49
C ALA A 184 -11.64 2.71 -2.54
N ILE A 185 -12.16 2.37 -3.72
CA ILE A 185 -13.49 1.78 -3.88
C ILE A 185 -13.57 0.43 -3.16
N ALA A 186 -12.62 -0.47 -3.41
CA ALA A 186 -12.55 -1.77 -2.73
C ALA A 186 -12.56 -1.59 -1.20
N TYR A 187 -11.70 -0.72 -0.66
CA TYR A 187 -11.67 -0.43 0.76
C TYR A 187 -13.00 0.13 1.31
N LYS A 188 -13.63 1.07 0.59
CA LYS A 188 -14.91 1.63 1.02
C LYS A 188 -16.03 0.60 1.00
N THR A 189 -16.03 -0.31 0.04
CA THR A 189 -16.99 -1.42 -0.03
C THR A 189 -16.84 -2.36 1.17
N ASP A 190 -15.59 -2.72 1.53
CA ASP A 190 -15.31 -3.52 2.73
C ASP A 190 -15.78 -2.79 4.00
N ARG A 191 -15.47 -1.51 4.14
CA ARG A 191 -15.92 -0.69 5.28
C ARG A 191 -17.43 -0.59 5.39
N TRP A 192 -18.12 -0.47 4.24
CA TRP A 192 -19.57 -0.46 4.21
C TRP A 192 -20.16 -1.80 4.67
N ASN A 193 -19.59 -2.92 4.19
CA ASN A 193 -20.00 -4.27 4.62
C ASN A 193 -19.78 -4.47 6.13
N ILE A 194 -18.63 -4.07 6.65
CA ILE A 194 -18.33 -4.14 8.09
C ILE A 194 -19.32 -3.29 8.88
N SER A 195 -19.57 -2.04 8.45
CA SER A 195 -20.55 -1.17 9.13
C SER A 195 -21.96 -1.75 9.14
N ARG A 196 -22.36 -2.45 8.05
CA ARG A 196 -23.64 -3.18 8.03
C ARG A 196 -23.69 -4.31 9.05
N LEU A 197 -22.60 -5.08 9.17
CA LEU A 197 -22.50 -6.16 10.13
C LEU A 197 -22.50 -5.65 11.57
N ASP A 198 -21.70 -4.59 11.84
CA ASP A 198 -21.56 -4.00 13.18
C ASP A 198 -22.87 -3.36 13.66
N ASN A 199 -23.55 -2.66 12.77
CA ASN A 199 -24.77 -1.93 13.11
C ASN A 199 -26.03 -2.80 12.98
N SER A 200 -25.91 -4.06 12.57
CA SER A 200 -27.02 -4.97 12.30
C SER A 200 -28.10 -4.33 11.38
N PHE A 201 -27.72 -3.37 10.56
CA PHE A 201 -28.58 -2.47 9.81
C PHE A 201 -29.07 -3.10 8.50
N GLN A 202 -29.81 -4.17 8.63
CA GLN A 202 -31.03 -4.26 7.83
C GLN A 202 -32.13 -3.76 8.76
N LEU A 203 -32.61 -2.56 8.54
CA LEU A 203 -33.97 -2.21 8.95
C LEU A 203 -34.86 -3.27 8.29
N SER A 204 -35.19 -4.29 9.05
CA SER A 204 -36.08 -5.37 8.54
C SER A 204 -37.42 -4.78 8.13
N GLY A 205 -37.76 -3.62 8.63
CA GLY A 205 -38.97 -2.91 8.29
C GLY A 205 -39.26 -1.75 9.23
N VAL A 206 -40.30 -1.04 8.92
CA VAL A 206 -40.91 -0.01 9.77
C VAL A 206 -42.14 -0.61 10.39
N LEU A 207 -42.24 -0.68 11.70
CA LEU A 207 -43.45 -1.03 12.40
C LEU A 207 -44.25 0.24 12.72
N LEU A 208 -45.32 0.45 11.98
CA LEU A 208 -46.28 1.48 12.27
C LEU A 208 -47.24 0.98 13.34
N LEU A 209 -47.28 1.65 14.47
CA LEU A 209 -48.22 1.37 15.55
C LEU A 209 -49.29 2.48 15.53
N ASP A 210 -50.52 2.09 15.23
CA ASP A 210 -51.68 2.94 15.38
C ASP A 210 -52.20 2.71 16.82
N SER A 211 -51.81 3.60 17.73
CA SER A 211 -52.25 3.50 19.13
C SER A 211 -52.78 4.89 19.55
N ALA A 212 -53.95 4.91 20.13
CA ALA A 212 -54.42 6.08 20.86
C ALA A 212 -53.54 6.22 22.12
N VAL A 213 -52.53 7.05 22.04
CA VAL A 213 -51.66 7.36 23.16
C VAL A 213 -52.16 8.67 23.77
N ASP A 214 -52.69 8.58 24.98
CA ASP A 214 -53.38 9.69 25.66
C ASP A 214 -52.44 10.85 26.03
N ASN A 215 -51.12 10.61 25.99
CA ASN A 215 -50.12 11.71 26.25
C ASN A 215 -48.71 11.37 25.72
N GLU A 216 -47.93 12.43 25.50
CA GLU A 216 -46.55 12.37 24.97
C GLU A 216 -45.59 11.54 25.85
N ALA A 217 -45.80 11.49 27.18
CA ALA A 217 -44.99 10.70 28.12
C ALA A 217 -45.18 9.21 27.95
N GLU A 218 -46.35 8.75 27.53
CA GLU A 218 -46.67 7.34 27.27
C GLU A 218 -46.10 6.90 25.94
N ALA A 219 -46.12 7.75 24.92
CA ALA A 219 -45.45 7.56 23.66
C ALA A 219 -43.93 7.41 23.84
N GLU A 220 -43.27 8.28 24.61
CA GLU A 220 -41.85 8.20 24.97
C GLU A 220 -41.52 6.89 25.70
N LYS A 221 -42.37 6.45 26.62
CA LYS A 221 -42.16 5.22 27.40
C LYS A 221 -42.22 3.97 26.50
N ILE A 222 -43.17 3.94 25.56
CA ILE A 222 -43.28 2.88 24.55
C ILE A 222 -42.04 2.87 23.62
N MET A 223 -41.58 4.04 23.15
CA MET A 223 -40.37 4.17 22.34
C MET A 223 -39.13 3.69 23.09
N ARG A 224 -38.93 4.09 24.33
CA ARG A 224 -37.78 3.64 25.15
C ARG A 224 -37.78 2.14 25.41
N LEU A 225 -38.95 1.55 25.65
CA LEU A 225 -39.09 0.08 25.84
C LEU A 225 -38.80 -0.66 24.53
N ALA A 226 -39.22 -0.11 23.40
CA ALA A 226 -38.92 -0.67 22.08
C ALA A 226 -37.42 -0.55 21.78
N GLU A 227 -36.81 0.59 21.99
CA GLU A 227 -35.36 0.78 21.83
C GLU A 227 -34.55 -0.16 22.75
N GLN A 228 -34.92 -0.32 24.00
CA GLN A 228 -34.23 -1.22 24.95
C GLN A 228 -34.36 -2.69 24.53
N LYS A 229 -35.50 -3.10 23.96
CA LYS A 229 -35.77 -4.48 23.58
C LYS A 229 -35.11 -4.88 22.28
N PHE A 230 -34.84 -3.90 21.40
CA PHE A 230 -34.30 -4.12 20.05
C PHE A 230 -32.90 -3.51 19.87
N ALA A 231 -32.41 -2.68 20.80
CA ALA A 231 -31.04 -2.19 20.80
C ALA A 231 -30.05 -3.36 20.96
N GLY A 232 -29.25 -3.59 19.94
CA GLY A 232 -28.21 -4.63 19.95
C GLY A 232 -28.60 -5.98 19.34
N ASN A 233 -29.80 -6.13 18.80
CA ASN A 233 -30.18 -7.35 18.07
C ASN A 233 -30.09 -7.15 16.55
N PRO A 234 -29.61 -8.17 15.77
CA PRO A 234 -29.67 -8.15 14.32
C PRO A 234 -31.12 -7.99 13.83
N GLY A 235 -31.38 -7.00 12.98
CA GLY A 235 -32.70 -6.74 12.42
C GLY A 235 -33.47 -5.66 13.17
N GLN A 236 -32.90 -4.47 13.29
CA GLN A 236 -33.59 -3.34 13.88
C GLN A 236 -34.85 -2.96 13.09
N VAL A 237 -35.93 -2.77 13.82
CA VAL A 237 -37.20 -2.31 13.28
C VAL A 237 -37.38 -0.85 13.71
N MET A 238 -37.63 0.04 12.78
CA MET A 238 -37.99 1.41 13.10
C MET A 238 -39.44 1.46 13.59
N PHE A 239 -39.65 2.05 14.74
CA PHE A 239 -40.99 2.22 15.30
C PHE A 239 -41.49 3.62 14.96
N VAL A 240 -42.70 3.72 14.44
CA VAL A 240 -43.39 4.98 14.22
C VAL A 240 -44.76 4.83 14.90
N ILE A 241 -45.00 5.66 15.93
CA ILE A 241 -46.30 5.74 16.59
C ILE A 241 -47.08 6.86 15.89
N ARG A 242 -48.26 6.54 15.42
CA ARG A 242 -49.16 7.48 14.81
C ARG A 242 -50.36 7.71 15.75
N ASP A 243 -50.70 8.98 15.93
CA ASP A 243 -51.89 9.36 16.67
C ASP A 243 -53.11 8.81 15.97
N GLY A 244 -53.77 7.86 16.59
CA GLY A 244 -54.90 7.13 16.05
C GLY A 244 -56.19 7.87 16.36
N ASP A 245 -57.08 8.01 15.37
CA ASP A 245 -58.44 8.50 15.57
C ASP A 245 -59.26 7.37 16.22
N GLU A 246 -59.89 7.63 17.38
CA GLU A 246 -60.63 6.63 18.18
C GLU A 246 -61.73 5.87 17.39
N ASN A 247 -62.05 6.36 16.19
CA ASN A 247 -63.11 5.78 15.32
C ASN A 247 -62.58 4.92 14.16
N LEU A 248 -61.26 4.75 13.99
CA LEU A 248 -60.68 3.98 12.91
C LEU A 248 -60.14 2.65 13.44
N LYS A 249 -60.35 1.56 12.65
CA LYS A 249 -59.78 0.24 12.93
C LYS A 249 -58.27 0.33 13.03
N ASP A 250 -57.69 -0.38 13.99
CA ASP A 250 -56.24 -0.55 14.17
C ASP A 250 -55.57 -0.89 12.81
N ASN A 251 -54.76 0.04 12.34
CA ASN A 251 -53.98 -0.08 11.10
C ASN A 251 -52.49 -0.31 11.38
N SER A 252 -52.14 -0.82 12.57
CA SER A 252 -50.79 -1.23 12.87
C SER A 252 -50.29 -2.22 11.83
N ARG A 253 -49.17 -1.89 11.18
CA ARG A 253 -48.60 -2.75 10.13
C ARG A 253 -47.09 -2.71 10.11
N PHE A 254 -46.51 -3.83 9.75
CA PHE A 254 -45.10 -3.94 9.45
C PHE A 254 -44.86 -3.68 7.96
N ILE A 255 -44.01 -2.72 7.64
CA ILE A 255 -43.59 -2.41 6.29
C ILE A 255 -42.16 -2.93 6.12
N PRO A 256 -41.94 -4.06 5.43
CA PRO A 256 -40.59 -4.55 5.22
C PRO A 256 -39.84 -3.61 4.27
N ILE A 257 -38.58 -3.30 4.62
CA ILE A 257 -37.66 -2.59 3.74
C ILE A 257 -36.78 -3.63 3.07
N SER A 258 -37.04 -3.90 1.79
CA SER A 258 -36.18 -4.77 0.99
C SER A 258 -34.97 -3.96 0.46
N SER A 259 -33.75 -4.37 0.75
CA SER A 259 -32.56 -3.81 0.11
C SER A 259 -32.44 -4.38 -1.31
N GLN A 260 -32.92 -3.66 -2.31
CA GLN A 260 -32.84 -4.09 -3.72
C GLN A 260 -31.43 -4.03 -4.31
N ASN A 261 -30.43 -3.53 -3.57
CA ASN A 261 -29.10 -3.21 -4.11
C ASN A 261 -27.97 -4.10 -3.56
N GLU A 262 -28.25 -5.27 -3.00
CA GLU A 262 -27.19 -6.13 -2.42
C GLU A 262 -26.24 -6.72 -3.46
N GLY A 263 -26.75 -7.03 -4.66
CA GLY A 263 -25.94 -7.56 -5.76
C GLY A 263 -24.94 -6.56 -6.33
N ASP A 264 -25.25 -5.27 -6.31
CA ASP A 264 -24.43 -4.23 -6.92
C ASP A 264 -23.11 -4.01 -6.18
N TRP A 265 -23.10 -4.11 -4.85
CA TRP A 265 -21.89 -3.93 -4.04
C TRP A 265 -20.91 -5.08 -4.19
N GLN A 266 -21.38 -6.31 -4.31
CA GLN A 266 -20.53 -7.47 -4.56
C GLN A 266 -19.92 -7.41 -5.96
N ALA A 267 -20.72 -7.06 -6.95
CA ALA A 267 -20.25 -6.87 -8.32
C ALA A 267 -19.22 -5.74 -8.41
N LEU A 268 -19.48 -4.60 -7.73
CA LEU A 268 -18.54 -3.48 -7.65
C LEU A 268 -17.22 -3.87 -6.99
N HIS A 269 -17.25 -4.65 -5.90
CA HIS A 269 -16.05 -5.16 -5.25
C HIS A 269 -15.26 -6.08 -6.19
N GLN A 270 -15.91 -7.02 -6.86
CA GLN A 270 -15.25 -7.94 -7.80
C GLN A 270 -14.66 -7.20 -9.00
N GLN A 271 -15.34 -6.19 -9.52
CA GLN A 271 -14.82 -5.32 -10.56
C GLN A 271 -13.59 -4.55 -10.06
N ALA A 272 -13.67 -3.97 -8.87
CA ALA A 272 -12.55 -3.24 -8.27
C ALA A 272 -11.31 -4.15 -8.10
N VAL A 273 -11.48 -5.38 -7.64
CA VAL A 273 -10.39 -6.37 -7.56
C VAL A 273 -9.77 -6.62 -8.94
N SER A 274 -10.59 -6.76 -9.98
CA SER A 274 -10.12 -6.98 -11.34
C SER A 274 -9.32 -5.79 -11.87
N ASP A 275 -9.83 -4.59 -11.65
CA ASP A 275 -9.19 -3.36 -12.10
C ASP A 275 -7.88 -3.06 -11.36
N ILE A 276 -7.76 -3.44 -10.07
CA ILE A 276 -6.51 -3.37 -9.32
C ILE A 276 -5.44 -4.27 -9.99
N VAL A 277 -5.80 -5.50 -10.37
CA VAL A 277 -4.86 -6.42 -11.04
C VAL A 277 -4.38 -5.83 -12.37
N VAL A 278 -5.30 -5.27 -13.17
CA VAL A 278 -4.97 -4.60 -14.44
C VAL A 278 -4.06 -3.40 -14.20
N ALA A 279 -4.38 -2.55 -13.22
CA ALA A 279 -3.57 -1.37 -12.89
C ALA A 279 -2.14 -1.73 -12.49
N HIS A 280 -1.95 -2.87 -11.83
CA HIS A 280 -0.63 -3.39 -11.48
C HIS A 280 0.10 -4.06 -12.65
N SER A 281 -0.52 -4.22 -13.82
CA SER A 281 0.03 -5.05 -14.92
C SER A 281 0.47 -6.43 -14.40
N TRP A 282 -0.41 -7.08 -13.64
CA TRP A 282 -0.10 -8.34 -12.95
C TRP A 282 -1.11 -9.44 -13.30
N PHE A 283 -0.87 -10.66 -12.82
CA PHE A 283 -1.65 -11.86 -13.12
C PHE A 283 -2.45 -12.31 -11.90
N ARG A 284 -3.74 -12.61 -12.11
CA ARG A 284 -4.66 -13.00 -11.02
C ARG A 284 -4.25 -14.31 -10.36
N THR A 285 -3.87 -15.30 -11.15
CA THR A 285 -3.47 -16.63 -10.67
C THR A 285 -2.22 -16.58 -9.81
N LEU A 286 -1.24 -15.74 -10.17
CA LEU A 286 0.01 -15.60 -9.39
C LEU A 286 -0.21 -14.96 -8.02
N SER A 287 -1.31 -14.23 -7.84
CA SER A 287 -1.70 -13.66 -6.54
C SER A 287 -2.77 -14.49 -5.81
N GLY A 288 -3.12 -15.66 -6.32
CA GLY A 288 -4.15 -16.51 -5.71
C GLY A 288 -5.55 -15.91 -5.76
N LEU A 289 -5.82 -15.03 -6.73
CA LEU A 289 -7.12 -14.32 -6.89
C LEU A 289 -8.03 -15.01 -7.91
N ASP A 290 -7.75 -16.23 -8.31
CA ASP A 290 -8.56 -16.96 -9.29
C ASP A 290 -9.72 -17.65 -8.58
N TYR A 291 -10.94 -17.14 -8.81
CA TYR A 291 -12.17 -17.67 -8.26
C TYR A 291 -12.91 -18.49 -9.33
N GLY A 292 -12.83 -19.82 -9.27
CA GLY A 292 -13.82 -20.66 -9.93
C GLY A 292 -13.40 -21.46 -11.17
N GLY A 293 -12.10 -21.52 -11.52
CA GLY A 293 -11.62 -22.29 -12.69
C GLY A 293 -11.01 -23.67 -12.39
N GLY A 294 -10.99 -24.12 -11.14
CA GLY A 294 -10.19 -25.28 -10.74
C GLY A 294 -8.69 -24.97 -10.77
N PHE A 295 -7.90 -25.76 -10.05
CA PHE A 295 -6.43 -25.65 -10.07
C PHE A 295 -5.90 -26.12 -11.43
N ASN A 296 -5.51 -25.19 -12.30
CA ASN A 296 -4.87 -25.48 -13.59
C ASN A 296 -3.39 -25.14 -13.51
N ALA A 297 -2.56 -26.14 -13.28
CA ALA A 297 -1.12 -25.98 -13.14
C ALA A 297 -0.48 -25.41 -14.42
N ASP A 298 -0.94 -25.81 -15.60
CA ASP A 298 -0.39 -25.35 -16.87
C ASP A 298 -0.63 -23.84 -17.05
N ARG A 299 -1.82 -23.35 -16.70
CA ARG A 299 -2.13 -21.93 -16.75
C ARG A 299 -1.23 -21.12 -15.81
N ILE A 300 -1.01 -21.59 -14.58
CA ILE A 300 -0.14 -20.92 -13.62
C ILE A 300 1.29 -20.86 -14.16
N LEU A 301 1.79 -21.93 -14.75
CA LEU A 301 3.13 -21.99 -15.35
C LEU A 301 3.25 -21.01 -16.53
N HIS A 302 2.27 -20.95 -17.43
CA HIS A 302 2.29 -20.02 -18.54
C HIS A 302 2.21 -18.55 -18.08
N GLU A 303 1.32 -18.22 -17.12
CA GLU A 303 1.26 -16.87 -16.58
C GLU A 303 2.56 -16.48 -15.87
N TYR A 304 3.19 -17.43 -15.15
CA TYR A 304 4.51 -17.22 -14.55
C TYR A 304 5.59 -16.97 -15.60
N GLU A 305 5.62 -17.74 -16.68
CA GLU A 305 6.58 -17.55 -17.78
C GLU A 305 6.43 -16.18 -18.45
N VAL A 306 5.20 -15.74 -18.69
CA VAL A 306 4.94 -14.40 -19.21
C VAL A 306 5.39 -13.34 -18.20
N ALA A 307 5.02 -13.47 -16.91
CA ALA A 307 5.44 -12.54 -15.87
C ALA A 307 6.97 -12.48 -15.73
N LEU A 308 7.63 -13.63 -15.81
CA LEU A 308 9.10 -13.73 -15.76
C LEU A 308 9.75 -12.89 -16.86
N ASN A 309 9.29 -13.05 -18.10
CA ASN A 309 9.91 -12.40 -19.26
C ASN A 309 9.51 -10.94 -19.45
N THR A 310 8.34 -10.52 -18.95
CA THR A 310 7.84 -9.15 -19.17
C THR A 310 8.04 -8.21 -17.98
N VAL A 311 8.09 -8.73 -16.76
CA VAL A 311 8.17 -7.91 -15.55
C VAL A 311 9.38 -8.29 -14.71
N ILE A 312 9.50 -9.56 -14.30
CA ILE A 312 10.44 -9.96 -13.26
C ILE A 312 11.89 -9.76 -13.67
N LEU A 313 12.28 -10.25 -14.85
CA LEU A 313 13.66 -10.12 -15.34
C LEU A 313 14.07 -8.67 -15.59
N ALA A 314 13.16 -7.84 -16.08
CA ALA A 314 13.44 -6.41 -16.29
C ALA A 314 13.68 -5.69 -14.95
N GLU A 315 12.82 -5.91 -13.97
CA GLU A 315 12.97 -5.34 -12.63
C GLU A 315 14.22 -5.86 -11.92
N GLN A 316 14.54 -7.14 -12.06
CA GLN A 316 15.79 -7.71 -11.53
C GLN A 316 17.02 -7.05 -12.12
N ALA A 317 17.04 -6.85 -13.44
CA ALA A 317 18.15 -6.20 -14.12
C ALA A 317 18.32 -4.75 -13.62
N GLU A 318 17.22 -4.00 -13.55
CA GLU A 318 17.23 -2.61 -13.08
C GLU A 318 17.72 -2.48 -11.63
N LEU A 319 17.29 -3.36 -10.72
CA LEU A 319 17.74 -3.33 -9.33
C LEU A 319 19.19 -3.78 -9.17
N LEU A 320 19.66 -4.73 -9.98
CA LEU A 320 20.99 -5.31 -9.83
C LEU A 320 22.09 -4.49 -10.51
N GLU A 321 21.78 -3.75 -11.57
CA GLU A 321 22.81 -3.04 -12.33
C GLU A 321 23.59 -2.02 -11.48
N PRO A 322 22.95 -1.08 -10.73
CA PRO A 322 23.69 -0.15 -9.86
C PRO A 322 24.41 -0.85 -8.72
N ILE A 323 23.90 -1.99 -8.24
CA ILE A 323 24.58 -2.80 -7.21
C ILE A 323 25.86 -3.41 -7.79
N ARG A 324 25.82 -3.94 -9.02
CA ARG A 324 27.01 -4.48 -9.71
C ARG A 324 28.06 -3.41 -9.92
N GLU A 325 27.65 -2.20 -10.33
CA GLU A 325 28.55 -1.08 -10.47
C GLU A 325 29.22 -0.71 -9.14
N ALA A 326 28.44 -0.64 -8.05
CA ALA A 326 28.98 -0.35 -6.72
C ALA A 326 29.93 -1.47 -6.23
N ILE A 327 29.61 -2.75 -6.50
CA ILE A 327 30.49 -3.89 -6.20
C ILE A 327 31.80 -3.78 -7.00
N ALA A 328 31.73 -3.52 -8.29
CA ALA A 328 32.92 -3.35 -9.13
C ALA A 328 33.78 -2.17 -8.69
N ALA A 329 33.16 -1.04 -8.35
CA ALA A 329 33.86 0.18 -7.90
C ALA A 329 34.54 -0.02 -6.54
N VAL A 330 33.91 -0.73 -5.60
CA VAL A 330 34.39 -0.88 -4.23
C VAL A 330 35.22 -2.16 -4.04
N LEU A 331 34.71 -3.30 -4.49
CA LEU A 331 35.36 -4.60 -4.24
C LEU A 331 36.32 -5.01 -5.36
N GLY A 332 36.21 -4.41 -6.56
CA GLY A 332 36.99 -4.79 -7.73
C GLY A 332 36.61 -6.17 -8.30
N GLU A 333 35.42 -6.65 -8.01
CA GLU A 333 34.93 -8.00 -8.39
C GLU A 333 33.80 -7.93 -9.43
#